data_1b518fa60b6e2d78dd82b535052fb46f
#
_entry.id   1b518fa60b6e2d78dd82b535052fb46f
#
_cell.length_a   1.000
_cell.length_b   1.000
_cell.length_c   1.000
_cell.angle_alpha   90.00
_cell.angle_beta   90.00
_cell.angle_gamma   90.00
#
_symmetry.space_group_name_H-M   'P 1'
#
loop_
_entity.id
_entity.type
_entity.pdbx_description
1 polymer ?
#
loop_
_entity_poly.entity_id
_entity_poly.type
_entity_poly.pdbx_seq_one_letter_code
_entity_poly.pdbx_strand_id
1 'polypeptide(L)'
;MLEHDAPAAAPPRDQVVDRLTVLLTRMLRPDAPVTEQTQLMDELGLSSSLGLELLLALEDELEIQIDVEELDEDRMATLGDLADYVTANSTPR
;
A
#
# COMPACT_ATOMS: atom_id res chain seq x y z
N MET A 1 -13.04 -27.25 -11.50
CA MET A 1 -12.70 -26.77 -11.06
C MET A 1 -12.30 -26.23 -10.74
N LEU A 2 -12.36 -25.90 -10.70
CA LEU A 2 -11.87 -25.30 -10.31
C LEU A 2 -11.37 -24.76 -9.73
N GLU A 3 -11.22 -24.34 -9.66
CA GLU A 3 -10.61 -23.75 -9.21
C GLU A 3 -10.24 -23.22 -8.54
N HIS A 4 -10.16 -22.96 -8.32
CA HIS A 4 -9.61 -22.37 -7.73
C HIS A 4 -9.38 -21.88 -7.03
N ASP A 5 -9.61 -21.76 -6.93
CA ASP A 5 -9.39 -21.16 -6.09
C ASP A 5 -8.68 -20.84 -5.49
N ALA A 6 -9.10 -20.01 -5.75
CA ALA A 6 -7.80 -19.65 -5.38
C ALA A 6 -7.69 -19.32 -3.95
N PRO A 7 -6.78 -19.91 -3.32
CA PRO A 7 -6.59 -19.60 -1.95
C PRO A 7 -6.36 -18.13 -1.82
N ALA A 8 -6.86 -17.60 -0.80
CA ALA A 8 -6.60 -16.27 -0.41
C ALA A 8 -5.10 -16.10 -0.28
N ALA A 9 -4.47 -15.77 -1.36
CA ALA A 9 -3.06 -15.46 -1.38
C ALA A 9 -2.89 -13.97 -1.23
N ALA A 10 -1.72 -13.53 -0.76
CA ALA A 10 -1.42 -12.12 -0.73
C ALA A 10 -1.53 -11.56 -2.15
N PRO A 11 -1.97 -10.31 -2.30
CA PRO A 11 -2.09 -9.73 -3.64
C PRO A 11 -0.72 -9.56 -4.28
N PRO A 12 -0.64 -9.61 -5.60
CA PRO A 12 0.62 -9.34 -6.29
C PRO A 12 1.04 -7.89 -6.10
N ARG A 13 2.33 -7.65 -6.17
CA ARG A 13 2.89 -6.32 -5.95
C ARG A 13 2.27 -5.28 -6.89
N ASP A 14 2.03 -5.64 -8.16
CA ASP A 14 1.44 -4.71 -9.13
C ASP A 14 0.08 -4.22 -8.67
N GLN A 15 -0.72 -5.08 -8.09
CA GLN A 15 -2.02 -4.70 -7.58
C GLN A 15 -1.88 -3.77 -6.37
N VAL A 16 -0.90 -4.05 -5.51
CA VAL A 16 -0.64 -3.20 -4.36
C VAL A 16 -0.21 -1.81 -4.81
N VAL A 17 0.70 -1.73 -5.78
CA VAL A 17 1.16 -0.45 -6.31
C VAL A 17 -0.02 0.33 -6.90
N ASP A 18 -0.85 -0.34 -7.69
CA ASP A 18 -2.00 0.30 -8.31
C ASP A 18 -2.97 0.86 -7.28
N ARG A 19 -3.30 0.07 -6.27
CA ARG A 19 -4.24 0.53 -5.25
C ARG A 19 -3.66 1.64 -4.39
N LEU A 20 -2.39 1.55 -4.05
CA LEU A 20 -1.74 2.63 -3.31
C LEU A 20 -1.74 3.93 -4.11
N THR A 21 -1.47 3.84 -5.41
CA THR A 21 -1.49 5.02 -6.27
C THR A 21 -2.87 5.67 -6.28
N VAL A 22 -3.92 4.87 -6.43
CA VAL A 22 -5.28 5.38 -6.46
C VAL A 22 -5.65 6.02 -5.12
N LEU A 23 -5.34 5.34 -4.02
CA LEU A 23 -5.68 5.84 -2.70
C LEU A 23 -4.93 7.13 -2.37
N LEU A 24 -3.65 7.19 -2.67
CA LEU A 24 -2.86 8.40 -2.42
C LEU A 24 -3.37 9.56 -3.25
N THR A 25 -3.73 9.30 -4.50
CA THR A 25 -4.26 10.35 -5.36
C THR A 25 -5.56 10.90 -4.81
N ARG A 26 -6.41 10.05 -4.28
CA ARG A 26 -7.67 10.48 -3.68
C ARG A 26 -7.47 11.24 -2.38
N MET A 27 -6.56 10.76 -1.54
CA MET A 27 -6.39 11.31 -0.20
C MET A 27 -5.64 12.63 -0.22
N LEU A 28 -4.62 12.75 -1.04
CA LEU A 28 -3.71 13.89 -1.00
C LEU A 28 -3.81 14.81 -2.19
N ARG A 29 -4.40 14.36 -3.28
CA ARG A 29 -4.58 15.14 -4.52
C ARG A 29 -3.28 15.83 -4.92
N PRO A 30 -2.21 15.06 -5.18
CA PRO A 30 -0.92 15.66 -5.49
C PRO A 30 -0.92 16.37 -6.84
N ASP A 31 -0.02 17.34 -6.99
CA ASP A 31 0.08 18.12 -8.22
C ASP A 31 0.67 17.32 -9.37
N ALA A 32 1.42 16.26 -9.07
CA ALA A 32 2.06 15.45 -10.09
C ALA A 32 1.63 14.00 -9.94
N PRO A 33 1.74 13.19 -11.01
CA PRO A 33 1.38 11.79 -10.92
C PRO A 33 2.23 11.07 -9.87
N VAL A 34 1.58 10.18 -9.14
CA VAL A 34 2.26 9.35 -8.14
C VAL A 34 2.89 8.15 -8.85
N THR A 35 4.17 7.90 -8.56
CA THR A 35 4.90 6.76 -9.11
C THR A 35 5.54 5.98 -7.98
N GLU A 36 6.20 4.87 -8.33
CA GLU A 36 6.91 4.09 -7.32
C GLU A 36 8.07 4.86 -6.69
N GLN A 37 8.62 5.85 -7.41
CA GLN A 37 9.71 6.66 -6.89
C GLN A 37 9.23 7.86 -6.08
N THR A 38 7.93 8.11 -6.03
CA THR A 38 7.38 9.23 -5.28
C THR A 38 7.73 9.08 -3.81
N GLN A 39 8.32 10.12 -3.23
CA GLN A 39 8.70 10.13 -1.82
C GLN A 39 7.49 10.50 -0.99
N LEU A 40 6.99 9.56 -0.22
CA LEU A 40 5.70 9.72 0.45
C LEU A 40 5.71 10.87 1.45
N MET A 41 6.77 11.00 2.23
CA MET A 41 6.83 12.07 3.23
C MET A 41 7.32 13.38 2.64
N ASP A 42 8.40 13.33 1.84
CA ASP A 42 9.01 14.54 1.31
C ASP A 42 8.19 15.20 0.22
N GLU A 43 7.62 14.41 -0.68
CA GLU A 43 6.86 14.98 -1.80
C GLU A 43 5.39 15.10 -1.52
N LEU A 44 4.81 14.15 -0.79
CA LEU A 44 3.36 14.14 -0.55
C LEU A 44 2.99 14.61 0.84
N GLY A 45 3.95 14.75 1.73
CA GLY A 45 3.66 15.17 3.10
C GLY A 45 2.88 14.14 3.89
N LEU A 46 3.06 12.87 3.58
CA LEU A 46 2.33 11.80 4.26
C LEU A 46 2.76 11.71 5.72
N SER A 47 1.84 11.96 6.62
CA SER A 47 2.12 11.84 8.06
C SER A 47 1.88 10.41 8.51
N SER A 48 2.30 10.09 9.73
CA SER A 48 2.07 8.77 10.31
C SER A 48 0.58 8.44 10.37
N SER A 49 -0.23 9.43 10.73
CA SER A 49 -1.69 9.22 10.80
C SER A 49 -2.27 8.91 9.42
N LEU A 50 -1.88 9.70 8.42
CA LEU A 50 -2.37 9.47 7.07
C LEU A 50 -1.83 8.16 6.52
N GLY A 51 -0.61 7.79 6.89
CA GLY A 51 -0.06 6.50 6.48
C GLY A 51 -0.86 5.33 7.00
N LEU A 52 -1.28 5.42 8.27
CA LEU A 52 -2.12 4.37 8.84
C LEU A 52 -3.49 4.33 8.17
N GLU A 53 -4.09 5.49 7.91
CA GLU A 53 -5.35 5.53 7.18
C GLU A 53 -5.23 4.92 5.80
N LEU A 54 -4.12 5.20 5.12
CA LEU A 54 -3.85 4.62 3.81
C LEU A 54 -3.80 3.09 3.88
N LEU A 55 -3.10 2.56 4.88
CA LEU A 55 -2.98 1.11 5.03
C LEU A 55 -4.31 0.48 5.39
N LEU A 56 -5.11 1.13 6.24
CA LEU A 56 -6.43 0.61 6.58
C LEU A 56 -7.35 0.58 5.36
N ALA A 57 -7.29 1.63 4.54
CA ALA A 57 -8.08 1.66 3.31
C ALA A 57 -7.64 0.56 2.35
N LEU A 58 -6.33 0.33 2.27
CA LEU A 58 -5.80 -0.72 1.42
C LEU A 58 -6.24 -2.10 1.89
N GLU A 59 -6.25 -2.32 3.21
CA GLU A 59 -6.74 -3.57 3.77
C GLU A 59 -8.18 -3.84 3.35
N ASP A 60 -9.01 -2.81 3.41
CA ASP A 60 -10.41 -2.95 3.02
C ASP A 60 -10.57 -3.23 1.53
N GLU A 61 -9.80 -2.53 0.70
CA GLU A 61 -9.95 -2.68 -0.75
C GLU A 61 -9.46 -4.04 -1.25
N LEU A 62 -8.39 -4.55 -0.66
CA LEU A 62 -7.81 -5.81 -1.10
C LEU A 62 -8.22 -6.99 -0.22
N GLU A 63 -9.00 -6.73 0.81
CA GLU A 63 -9.45 -7.75 1.77
C GLU A 63 -8.26 -8.52 2.35
N ILE A 64 -7.28 -7.75 2.81
CA ILE A 64 -6.07 -8.29 3.42
C ILE A 64 -5.87 -7.67 4.79
N GLN A 65 -4.96 -8.27 5.53
CA GLN A 65 -4.52 -7.73 6.81
C GLN A 65 -3.02 -7.48 6.71
N ILE A 66 -2.59 -6.28 7.08
CA ILE A 66 -1.22 -5.87 6.95
C ILE A 66 -0.59 -5.82 8.35
N ASP A 67 0.54 -6.50 8.51
CA ASP A 67 1.30 -6.45 9.76
C ASP A 67 2.18 -5.20 9.75
N VAL A 68 1.90 -4.28 10.66
CA VAL A 68 2.60 -3.00 10.69
C VAL A 68 3.68 -2.93 11.78
N GLU A 69 3.97 -4.03 12.44
CA GLU A 69 4.91 -4.02 13.55
C GLU A 69 6.32 -3.57 13.15
N GLU A 70 6.74 -3.92 11.95
CA GLU A 70 8.07 -3.56 11.48
C GLU A 70 8.08 -2.40 10.49
N LEU A 71 6.95 -1.73 10.38
CA LEU A 71 6.85 -0.58 9.49
C LEU A 71 7.59 0.61 10.11
N ASP A 72 8.55 1.16 9.37
CA ASP A 72 9.30 2.32 9.83
C ASP A 72 9.45 3.30 8.66
N GLU A 73 10.18 4.40 8.88
CA GLU A 73 10.31 5.43 7.88
C GLU A 73 11.00 4.92 6.61
N ASP A 74 11.97 4.04 6.75
CA ASP A 74 12.68 3.49 5.58
C ASP A 74 11.75 2.67 4.71
N ARG A 75 10.81 1.95 5.32
CA ARG A 75 9.86 1.13 4.60
C ARG A 75 8.76 1.95 3.95
N MET A 76 8.66 3.22 4.32
CA MET A 76 7.66 4.15 3.79
C MET A 76 8.31 5.31 3.03
N ALA A 77 9.58 5.20 2.66
CA ALA A 77 10.28 6.30 2.00
C ALA A 77 9.64 6.62 0.66
N THR A 78 9.42 5.61 -0.16
CA THR A 78 8.77 5.79 -1.47
C THR A 78 7.55 4.89 -1.55
N LEU A 79 6.71 5.15 -2.54
CA LEU A 79 5.55 4.28 -2.77
C LEU A 79 6.01 2.85 -3.05
N GLY A 80 7.09 2.69 -3.82
CA GLY A 80 7.63 1.37 -4.10
C GLY A 80 8.08 0.64 -2.84
N ASP A 81 8.74 1.36 -1.93
CA ASP A 81 9.16 0.78 -0.66
C ASP A 81 7.95 0.29 0.14
N LEU A 82 6.91 1.10 0.19
CA LEU A 82 5.70 0.72 0.92
C LEU A 82 5.01 -0.48 0.24
N ALA A 83 4.99 -0.50 -1.08
CA ALA A 83 4.41 -1.63 -1.80
C ALA A 83 5.17 -2.92 -1.51
N ASP A 84 6.49 -2.84 -1.46
CA ASP A 84 7.30 -4.01 -1.10
C ASP A 84 6.98 -4.49 0.30
N TYR A 85 6.87 -3.56 1.24
CA TYR A 85 6.53 -3.91 2.62
C TYR A 85 5.17 -4.59 2.70
N VAL A 86 4.17 -3.99 2.08
CA VAL A 86 2.81 -4.54 2.12
C VAL A 86 2.78 -5.94 1.49
N THR A 87 3.44 -6.10 0.35
CA THR A 87 3.46 -7.39 -0.32
C THR A 87 4.09 -8.47 0.56
N ALA A 88 5.13 -8.12 1.31
CA ALA A 88 5.85 -9.08 2.15
C ALA A 88 5.15 -9.34 3.48
N ASN A 89 4.30 -8.43 3.95
CA ASN A 89 3.75 -8.48 5.30
C ASN A 89 2.23 -8.51 5.36
N SER A 90 1.58 -8.86 4.27
CA SER A 90 0.13 -8.95 4.25
C SER A 90 -0.32 -10.41 4.21
N THR A 91 -1.48 -10.64 4.80
CA THR A 91 -2.12 -11.96 4.77
C THR A 91 -3.56 -11.77 4.33
N PRO A 92 -4.16 -12.79 3.72
CA PRO A 92 -5.58 -12.69 3.35
C PRO A 92 -6.46 -12.60 4.61
N ARG A 93 -7.54 -11.87 4.50
CA ARG A 93 -8.53 -11.83 5.56
C ARG A 93 -9.37 -13.08 5.63
#